data_69ddc55f04acf17ff8cbc293fb940bea
#
_entry.id   69ddc55f04acf17ff8cbc293fb940bea
#
_cell.length_a   1.000
_cell.length_b   1.000
_cell.length_c   1.000
_cell.angle_alpha   90.00
_cell.angle_beta   90.00
_cell.angle_gamma   90.00
#
_symmetry.space_group_name_H-M   'P 1'
#
loop_
_entity.id
_entity.type
_entity.pdbx_description
1 polymer ?
#
loop_
_entity_poly.entity_id
_entity_poly.type
_entity_poly.pdbx_seq_one_letter_code
_entity_poly.pdbx_strand_id
1 'polypeptide(L)'
;QAASWTLKEEVTFNTTEINSTDWIKYPILKFSEVPEVEVAIINRPSKDVKGAGEVPVPPTAAAIANAIYNASGFRINDLPITPEKILNA
;
A
#
# COMPACT_ATOMS: atom_id res chain seq x y z
N GLN A 1 2.35 -6.64 -1.20
CA GLN A 1 2.99 -6.09 0.02
C GLN A 1 2.83 -4.57 0.10
N ALA A 2 3.20 -3.83 -0.94
CA ALA A 2 3.09 -2.37 -0.93
C ALA A 2 1.64 -1.88 -0.81
N ALA A 3 0.67 -2.59 -1.37
CA ALA A 3 -0.74 -2.29 -1.15
C ALA A 3 -1.15 -2.50 0.31
N SER A 4 -0.65 -3.55 0.96
CA SER A 4 -0.88 -3.80 2.38
C SER A 4 -0.36 -2.64 3.25
N TRP A 5 0.88 -2.21 3.04
CA TRP A 5 1.46 -1.06 3.75
C TRP A 5 0.69 0.23 3.49
N THR A 6 0.23 0.43 2.27
CA THR A 6 -0.51 1.64 1.90
C THR A 6 -1.89 1.72 2.55
N LEU A 7 -2.56 0.57 2.71
CA LEU A 7 -3.99 0.54 3.07
C LEU A 7 -4.26 0.13 4.51
N LYS A 8 -3.32 -0.56 5.18
CA LYS A 8 -3.60 -1.21 6.46
C LYS A 8 -2.51 -1.10 7.52
N GLU A 9 -1.25 -1.23 7.12
CA GLU A 9 -0.19 -1.45 8.08
C GLU A 9 0.25 -0.16 8.76
N GLU A 10 0.19 -0.15 10.08
CA GLU A 10 0.62 0.98 10.89
C GLU A 10 1.24 0.50 12.20
N VAL A 11 2.43 1.01 12.49
CA VAL A 11 3.04 0.84 13.81
C VAL A 11 2.43 1.85 14.75
N THR A 12 1.67 1.37 15.72
CA THR A 12 1.07 2.20 16.77
C THR A 12 1.90 2.15 18.05
N PHE A 13 2.08 3.28 18.68
CA PHE A 13 2.89 3.39 19.92
C PHE A 13 2.39 4.54 20.79
N ASN A 14 2.79 4.50 22.05
CA ASN A 14 2.63 5.60 22.98
C ASN A 14 4.01 6.07 23.46
N THR A 15 4.08 6.87 24.50
CA THR A 15 5.34 7.44 25.02
C THR A 15 6.29 6.40 25.63
N THR A 16 5.83 5.19 25.92
CA THR A 16 6.57 4.17 26.68
C THR A 16 6.75 2.85 25.95
N GLU A 17 5.84 2.51 25.02
CA GLU A 17 5.81 1.19 24.37
C GLU A 17 5.19 1.20 22.97
N ILE A 18 5.50 0.16 22.19
CA ILE A 18 4.85 -0.14 20.91
C ILE A 18 3.58 -0.95 21.21
N ASN A 19 2.45 -0.50 20.66
CA ASN A 19 1.16 -1.15 20.85
C ASN A 19 0.86 -2.23 19.80
N SER A 20 1.39 -2.09 18.59
CA SER A 20 1.23 -3.05 17.48
C SER A 20 2.14 -4.27 17.64
N THR A 21 1.89 -5.11 18.65
CA THR A 21 2.77 -6.21 19.08
C THR A 21 2.42 -7.58 18.52
N ASP A 22 1.29 -7.69 17.80
CA ASP A 22 0.80 -8.94 17.23
C ASP A 22 0.01 -8.68 15.93
N TRP A 23 -0.34 -9.75 15.21
CA TRP A 23 -1.05 -9.65 13.93
C TRP A 23 -2.51 -9.17 14.01
N ILE A 24 -3.07 -9.07 15.19
CA ILE A 24 -4.39 -8.45 15.40
C ILE A 24 -4.25 -6.93 15.44
N LYS A 25 -3.22 -6.45 16.13
CA LYS A 25 -2.91 -5.02 16.29
C LYS A 25 -2.08 -4.43 15.15
N TYR A 26 -1.47 -5.29 14.34
CA TYR A 26 -0.75 -4.93 13.11
C TYR A 26 -1.35 -5.72 11.94
N PRO A 27 -2.53 -5.30 11.43
CA PRO A 27 -3.22 -6.02 10.38
C PRO A 27 -2.50 -5.89 9.03
N ILE A 28 -2.41 -7.00 8.31
CA ILE A 28 -1.96 -7.07 6.92
C ILE A 28 -3.13 -7.41 6.00
N LEU A 29 -2.98 -7.22 4.68
CA LEU A 29 -3.96 -7.68 3.70
C LEU A 29 -4.11 -9.22 3.77
N LYS A 30 -5.36 -9.66 3.86
CA LYS A 30 -5.73 -11.08 3.80
C LYS A 30 -5.99 -11.50 2.36
N PHE A 31 -5.99 -12.80 2.09
CA PHE A 31 -6.28 -13.33 0.75
C PHE A 31 -7.62 -12.86 0.17
N SER A 32 -8.63 -12.67 1.01
CA SER A 32 -9.94 -12.14 0.59
C SER A 32 -9.94 -10.66 0.21
N GLU A 33 -8.87 -9.95 0.51
CA GLU A 33 -8.73 -8.51 0.29
C GLU A 33 -7.71 -8.17 -0.80
N VAL A 34 -7.00 -9.19 -1.31
CA VAL A 34 -6.00 -9.00 -2.38
C VAL A 34 -6.71 -8.52 -3.66
N PRO A 35 -6.22 -7.43 -4.26
CA PRO A 35 -6.79 -6.95 -5.52
C PRO A 35 -6.52 -7.93 -6.66
N GLU A 36 -7.33 -7.85 -7.71
CA GLU A 36 -7.02 -8.50 -8.97
C GLU A 36 -5.73 -7.94 -9.57
N VAL A 37 -4.86 -8.81 -10.04
CA VAL A 37 -3.55 -8.44 -10.55
C VAL A 37 -3.43 -8.85 -12.01
N GLU A 38 -3.28 -7.87 -12.90
CA GLU A 38 -2.92 -8.07 -14.30
C GLU A 38 -1.42 -7.82 -14.49
N VAL A 39 -0.78 -8.70 -15.27
CA VAL A 39 0.64 -8.57 -15.57
C VAL A 39 0.87 -8.44 -17.06
N ALA A 40 1.45 -7.31 -17.49
CA ALA A 40 1.89 -7.09 -18.85
C ALA A 40 3.42 -7.13 -18.92
N ILE A 41 3.98 -8.07 -19.67
CA ILE A 41 5.42 -8.23 -19.83
C ILE A 41 5.88 -7.59 -21.13
N ILE A 42 6.75 -6.57 -21.03
CA ILE A 42 7.42 -5.97 -22.17
C ILE A 42 8.72 -6.74 -22.41
N ASN A 43 8.72 -7.65 -23.39
CA ASN A 43 9.87 -8.46 -23.69
C ASN A 43 10.98 -7.64 -24.38
N ARG A 44 12.15 -7.57 -23.74
CA ARG A 44 13.35 -6.89 -24.25
C ARG A 44 14.59 -7.80 -24.13
N PRO A 45 14.71 -8.85 -24.97
CA PRO A 45 15.77 -9.87 -24.84
C PRO A 45 17.18 -9.32 -25.04
N SER A 46 17.33 -8.14 -25.67
CA SER A 46 18.63 -7.48 -25.87
C SER A 46 19.12 -6.65 -24.67
N LYS A 47 18.35 -6.58 -23.60
CA LYS A 47 18.74 -5.84 -22.39
C LYS A 47 19.22 -6.78 -21.30
N ASP A 48 20.18 -6.31 -20.50
CA ASP A 48 20.66 -7.05 -19.35
C ASP A 48 19.54 -7.29 -18.35
N VAL A 49 19.55 -8.47 -17.74
CA VAL A 49 18.65 -8.81 -16.64
C VAL A 49 19.00 -7.96 -15.41
N LYS A 50 17.98 -7.33 -14.83
CA LYS A 50 18.09 -6.55 -13.60
C LYS A 50 17.13 -7.10 -12.56
N GLY A 51 17.49 -7.00 -11.29
CA GLY A 51 16.59 -7.28 -10.19
C GLY A 51 15.45 -6.24 -10.13
N ALA A 52 14.24 -6.68 -9.81
CA ALA A 52 13.05 -5.84 -9.75
C ALA A 52 12.16 -6.09 -8.52
N GLY A 53 12.71 -6.71 -7.47
CA GLY A 53 11.92 -7.12 -6.29
C GLY A 53 11.23 -5.98 -5.57
N GLU A 54 11.92 -4.88 -5.29
CA GLU A 54 11.37 -3.76 -4.50
C GLU A 54 11.03 -2.50 -5.31
N VAL A 55 11.37 -2.48 -6.59
CA VAL A 55 11.13 -1.32 -7.47
C VAL A 55 9.67 -0.87 -7.50
N PRO A 56 8.65 -1.76 -7.43
CA PRO A 56 7.24 -1.37 -7.41
C PRO A 56 6.75 -0.75 -6.11
N VAL A 57 7.50 -0.84 -5.01
CA VAL A 57 7.02 -0.42 -3.67
C VAL A 57 6.71 1.07 -3.58
N PRO A 58 7.63 2.01 -3.89
CA PRO A 58 7.32 3.43 -3.80
C PRO A 58 6.19 3.90 -4.72
N PRO A 59 6.11 3.50 -6.01
CA PRO A 59 5.05 3.96 -6.88
C PRO A 59 3.67 3.38 -6.55
N THR A 60 3.58 2.27 -5.82
CA THR A 60 2.28 1.67 -5.46
C THR A 60 1.47 2.59 -4.56
N ALA A 61 2.06 3.15 -3.51
CA ALA A 61 1.36 4.09 -2.62
C ALA A 61 0.89 5.33 -3.38
N ALA A 62 1.73 5.88 -4.26
CA ALA A 62 1.37 7.02 -5.09
C ALA A 62 0.24 6.69 -6.07
N ALA A 63 0.26 5.52 -6.68
CA ALA A 63 -0.79 5.06 -7.60
C ALA A 63 -2.14 4.92 -6.89
N ILE A 64 -2.17 4.30 -5.69
CA ILE A 64 -3.37 4.15 -4.88
C ILE A 64 -3.91 5.52 -4.45
N ALA A 65 -3.05 6.41 -3.93
CA ALA A 65 -3.46 7.76 -3.52
C ALA A 65 -4.03 8.57 -4.69
N ASN A 66 -3.45 8.45 -5.87
CA ASN A 66 -3.95 9.11 -7.08
C ASN A 66 -5.28 8.50 -7.57
N ALA A 67 -5.46 7.19 -7.48
CA ALA A 67 -6.71 6.53 -7.83
C ALA A 67 -7.85 6.98 -6.90
N ILE A 68 -7.59 7.07 -5.59
CA ILE A 68 -8.54 7.58 -4.59
C ILE A 68 -8.90 9.03 -4.91
N TYR A 69 -7.91 9.88 -5.16
CA TYR A 69 -8.16 11.27 -5.55
C TYR A 69 -9.01 11.37 -6.82
N ASN A 70 -8.71 10.57 -7.82
CA ASN A 70 -9.48 10.57 -9.08
C ASN A 70 -10.93 10.13 -8.90
N ALA A 71 -11.18 9.22 -7.95
CA ALA A 71 -12.52 8.71 -7.65
C ALA A 71 -13.33 9.63 -6.72
N SER A 72 -12.70 10.26 -5.74
CA SER A 72 -13.37 10.97 -4.65
C SER A 72 -13.18 12.49 -4.68
N GLY A 73 -12.15 12.97 -5.35
CA GLY A 73 -11.71 14.38 -5.27
C GLY A 73 -10.90 14.73 -4.01
N PHE A 74 -10.76 13.80 -3.06
CA PHE A 74 -10.04 14.04 -1.82
C PHE A 74 -8.59 13.59 -1.89
N ARG A 75 -7.66 14.41 -1.40
CA ARG A 75 -6.24 14.10 -1.34
C ARG A 75 -5.85 13.61 0.05
N ILE A 76 -5.48 12.33 0.14
CA ILE A 76 -4.97 11.73 1.38
C ILE A 76 -3.44 11.69 1.29
N ASN A 77 -2.76 12.26 2.28
CA ASN A 77 -1.31 12.37 2.33
C ASN A 77 -0.68 11.53 3.45
N ASP A 78 -1.50 10.91 4.28
CA ASP A 78 -1.06 10.10 5.43
C ASP A 78 -1.36 8.63 5.21
N LEU A 79 -0.37 7.78 5.45
CA LEU A 79 -0.51 6.33 5.43
C LEU A 79 -0.83 5.78 6.84
N PRO A 80 -1.49 4.63 6.92
CA PRO A 80 -2.22 3.96 5.85
C PRO A 80 -3.44 4.75 5.38
N ILE A 81 -3.85 4.58 4.12
CA ILE A 81 -5.07 5.20 3.59
C ILE A 81 -6.24 4.30 3.97
N THR A 82 -6.91 4.62 5.06
CA THR A 82 -8.06 3.85 5.54
C THR A 82 -9.39 4.44 5.07
N PRO A 83 -10.47 3.64 5.05
CA PRO A 83 -11.80 4.15 4.73
C PRO A 83 -12.23 5.34 5.61
N GLU A 84 -11.86 5.31 6.90
CA GLU A 84 -12.18 6.38 7.84
C GLU A 84 -11.51 7.71 7.45
N LYS A 85 -10.25 7.66 6.99
CA LYS A 85 -9.54 8.86 6.51
C LYS A 85 -10.20 9.45 5.27
N ILE A 86 -10.71 8.60 4.38
CA ILE A 86 -11.41 9.04 3.17
C ILE A 86 -12.76 9.67 3.52
N LEU A 87 -13.50 9.08 4.48
CA LEU A 87 -14.81 9.60 4.90
C LEU A 87 -14.72 10.92 5.68
N ASN A 88 -13.58 11.21 6.30
CA ASN A 88 -13.34 12.41 7.09
C ASN A 88 -12.51 13.49 6.34
N ALA A 89 -12.25 13.28 5.05
CA ALA A 89 -11.44 14.18 4.24
C ALA A 89 -12.23 15.39 3.69
#